data_28297583255e46abbcb44b31b10b296c
#
_entry.id   28297583255e46abbcb44b31b10b296c
#
_cell.length_a   1.000
_cell.length_b   1.000
_cell.length_c   1.000
_cell.angle_alpha   90.00
_cell.angle_beta   90.00
_cell.angle_gamma   90.00
#
_symmetry.space_group_name_H-M   'P 1'
#
loop_
_entity.id
_entity.type
_entity.pdbx_description
1 polymer ?
#
loop_
_entity_poly.entity_id
_entity_poly.type
_entity_poly.pdbx_seq_one_letter_code
_entity_poly.pdbx_strand_id
1 'polypeptide(L)'
;MRLFKKDNIEEFIIPKDLSVSAIGMLNSLLVRSNDELENIDLYSLGNDSRKDVALAFRELRKKKYIIYNSLDDTYYVYVSPQKN
;
A
#
# COMPACT_ATOMS: atom_id res chain seq x y z
N MET A 1 0.32 -1.87 -12.71
CA MET A 1 0.68 -0.89 -11.66
C MET A 1 1.98 -1.32 -11.03
N ARG A 2 2.87 -0.38 -10.83
CA ARG A 2 4.18 -0.66 -10.25
C ARG A 2 4.27 -0.07 -8.85
N LEU A 3 4.49 -0.92 -7.85
CA LEU A 3 4.73 -0.51 -6.48
C LEU A 3 6.14 -0.91 -6.05
N PHE A 4 6.69 -0.16 -5.12
CA PHE A 4 7.98 -0.46 -4.52
C PHE A 4 7.93 -0.08 -3.04
N LYS A 5 8.19 -1.04 -2.16
CA LYS A 5 8.20 -0.75 -0.73
C LYS A 5 9.56 -0.19 -0.30
N LYS A 6 9.52 0.87 0.47
CA LYS A 6 10.72 1.49 1.05
C LYS A 6 11.08 0.89 2.39
N ASP A 7 10.12 0.20 3.01
CA ASP A 7 10.28 -0.41 4.33
C ASP A 7 9.89 -1.88 4.28
N ASN A 8 10.38 -2.65 5.23
CA ASN A 8 9.97 -4.02 5.47
C ASN A 8 9.34 -4.10 6.85
N ILE A 9 8.39 -5.02 7.01
CA ILE A 9 7.82 -5.30 8.33
C ILE A 9 8.11 -6.74 8.72
N GLU A 10 8.40 -6.95 10.00
CA GLU A 10 8.56 -8.29 10.59
C GLU A 10 7.29 -8.71 11.32
N GLU A 11 6.48 -7.74 11.73
CA GLU A 11 5.23 -7.95 12.44
C GLU A 11 4.12 -7.16 11.78
N PHE A 12 2.88 -7.62 11.97
CA PHE A 12 1.69 -6.92 11.50
C PHE A 12 1.59 -5.55 12.18
N ILE A 13 1.42 -4.49 11.40
CA ILE A 13 1.29 -3.14 11.93
C ILE A 13 -0.18 -2.72 11.95
N ILE A 14 -0.55 -1.91 12.96
CA ILE A 14 -1.93 -1.43 13.12
C ILE A 14 -1.90 0.09 13.33
N PRO A 15 -1.72 0.88 12.28
CA PRO A 15 -1.75 2.34 12.38
C PRO A 15 -3.12 2.82 12.86
N LYS A 16 -3.13 3.75 13.80
CA LYS A 16 -4.37 4.22 14.43
C LYS A 16 -5.20 5.14 13.54
N ASP A 17 -4.57 5.73 12.54
CA ASP A 17 -5.22 6.70 11.64
C ASP A 17 -5.80 6.06 10.37
N LEU A 18 -5.74 4.74 10.26
CA LEU A 18 -6.22 4.02 9.09
C LEU A 18 -7.45 3.17 9.39
N SER A 19 -8.31 3.02 8.39
CA SER A 19 -9.39 2.05 8.44
C SER A 19 -8.87 0.62 8.43
N VAL A 20 -9.70 -0.33 8.84
CA VAL A 20 -9.35 -1.76 8.84
C VAL A 20 -8.95 -2.22 7.43
N SER A 21 -9.68 -1.79 6.41
CA SER A 21 -9.37 -2.16 5.02
C SER A 21 -8.01 -1.61 4.58
N ALA A 22 -7.70 -0.37 4.93
CA ALA A 22 -6.41 0.24 4.60
C ALA A 22 -5.26 -0.44 5.35
N ILE A 23 -5.46 -0.79 6.63
CA ILE A 23 -4.48 -1.54 7.42
C ILE A 23 -4.19 -2.89 6.75
N GLY A 24 -5.23 -3.61 6.37
CA GLY A 24 -5.09 -4.90 5.70
C GLY A 24 -4.31 -4.79 4.39
N MET A 25 -4.65 -3.79 3.57
CA MET A 25 -3.94 -3.57 2.31
C MET A 25 -2.47 -3.21 2.55
N LEU A 26 -2.20 -2.29 3.47
CA LEU A 26 -0.83 -1.85 3.75
C LEU A 26 0.05 -3.03 4.20
N ASN A 27 -0.43 -3.83 5.14
CA ASN A 27 0.30 -5.01 5.60
C ASN A 27 0.50 -6.00 4.47
N SER A 28 -0.52 -6.22 3.65
CA SER A 28 -0.44 -7.11 2.49
C SER A 28 0.64 -6.69 1.51
N LEU A 29 0.81 -5.38 1.31
CA LEU A 29 1.86 -4.85 0.43
C LEU A 29 3.24 -4.97 1.06
N LEU A 30 3.37 -4.65 2.34
CA LEU A 30 4.67 -4.60 3.01
C LEU A 30 5.29 -5.97 3.26
N VAL A 31 4.50 -7.06 3.26
CA VAL A 31 5.03 -8.42 3.41
C VAL A 31 5.51 -9.02 2.09
N ARG A 32 5.12 -8.43 0.96
CA ARG A 32 5.51 -8.94 -0.35
C ARG A 32 6.90 -8.44 -0.74
N SER A 33 7.58 -9.19 -1.61
CA SER A 33 8.85 -8.75 -2.19
C SER A 33 8.59 -7.64 -3.22
N ASN A 34 9.61 -6.84 -3.52
CA ASN A 34 9.51 -5.83 -4.57
C ASN A 34 9.31 -6.46 -5.95
N ASP A 35 9.79 -7.67 -6.18
CA ASP A 35 9.52 -8.39 -7.43
C ASP A 35 8.03 -8.67 -7.59
N GLU A 36 7.35 -9.06 -6.51
CA GLU A 36 5.91 -9.28 -6.53
C GLU A 36 5.13 -7.98 -6.73
N LEU A 37 5.64 -6.88 -6.18
CA LEU A 37 4.98 -5.58 -6.24
C LEU A 37 5.13 -4.88 -7.60
N GLU A 38 6.10 -5.26 -8.42
CA GLU A 38 6.39 -4.54 -9.65
C GLU A 38 5.24 -4.50 -10.65
N ASN A 39 4.49 -5.61 -10.76
CA ASN A 39 3.33 -5.70 -11.66
C ASN A 39 2.09 -6.19 -10.91
N ILE A 40 1.90 -5.70 -9.71
CA ILE A 40 0.83 -6.20 -8.85
C ILE A 40 -0.56 -5.82 -9.36
N ASP A 41 -1.50 -6.75 -9.22
CA ASP A 41 -2.92 -6.47 -9.36
C ASP A 41 -3.52 -6.35 -7.95
N LEU A 42 -3.84 -5.14 -7.55
CA LEU A 42 -4.39 -4.87 -6.22
C LEU A 42 -5.70 -5.62 -5.97
N TYR A 43 -6.49 -5.82 -7.01
CA TYR A 43 -7.80 -6.48 -6.87
C TYR A 43 -7.70 -7.97 -6.63
N SER A 44 -6.52 -8.56 -6.79
CA SER A 44 -6.28 -9.98 -6.52
C SER A 44 -5.70 -10.26 -5.13
N LEU A 45 -5.48 -9.22 -4.31
CA LEU A 45 -4.82 -9.37 -3.00
C LEU A 45 -5.70 -10.04 -1.93
N GLY A 46 -7.01 -10.06 -2.11
CA GLY A 46 -7.93 -10.60 -1.12
C GLY A 46 -9.34 -10.75 -1.68
N ASN A 47 -10.31 -10.89 -0.78
CA ASN A 47 -11.71 -11.10 -1.13
C ASN A 47 -12.55 -9.83 -1.11
N ASP A 48 -11.93 -8.68 -0.96
CA ASP A 48 -12.64 -7.40 -0.92
C ASP A 48 -13.18 -7.05 -2.31
N SER A 49 -14.26 -6.28 -2.34
CA SER A 49 -14.81 -5.78 -3.59
C SER A 49 -13.83 -4.80 -4.25
N ARG A 50 -13.97 -4.61 -5.57
CA ARG A 50 -13.13 -3.63 -6.28
C ARG A 50 -13.27 -2.22 -5.72
N LYS A 51 -14.48 -1.86 -5.30
CA LYS A 51 -14.74 -0.57 -4.66
C LYS A 51 -13.95 -0.41 -3.36
N ASP A 52 -13.97 -1.45 -2.51
CA ASP A 52 -13.29 -1.40 -1.22
C ASP A 52 -11.77 -1.35 -1.40
N VAL A 53 -11.24 -2.09 -2.36
CA VAL A 53 -9.82 -2.06 -2.71
C VAL A 53 -9.41 -0.67 -3.18
N ALA A 54 -10.20 -0.07 -4.07
CA ALA A 54 -9.91 1.28 -4.57
C ALA A 54 -9.94 2.32 -3.46
N LEU A 55 -10.92 2.23 -2.54
CA LEU A 55 -11.02 3.15 -1.40
C LEU A 55 -9.84 2.99 -0.42
N ALA A 56 -9.44 1.76 -0.15
CA ALA A 56 -8.29 1.50 0.73
C ALA A 56 -6.99 2.07 0.13
N PHE A 57 -6.76 1.87 -1.15
CA PHE A 57 -5.59 2.41 -1.84
C PHE A 57 -5.59 3.94 -1.80
N ARG A 58 -6.75 4.54 -2.07
CA ARG A 58 -6.92 6.00 -2.02
C ARG A 58 -6.65 6.55 -0.63
N GLU A 59 -7.12 5.86 0.42
CA GLU A 59 -6.88 6.25 1.80
C GLU A 59 -5.38 6.25 2.12
N LEU A 60 -4.66 5.20 1.72
CA LEU A 60 -3.22 5.10 1.92
C LEU A 60 -2.46 6.21 1.20
N ARG A 61 -2.90 6.58 0.00
CA ARG A 61 -2.31 7.70 -0.72
C ARG A 61 -2.60 9.03 -0.05
N LYS A 62 -3.84 9.25 0.35
CA LYS A 62 -4.26 10.50 1.00
C LYS A 62 -3.50 10.72 2.30
N LYS A 63 -3.25 9.65 3.04
CA LYS A 63 -2.57 9.71 4.34
C LYS A 63 -1.04 9.55 4.24
N LYS A 64 -0.51 9.51 3.01
CA LYS A 64 0.94 9.53 2.74
C LYS A 64 1.68 8.25 3.11
N TYR A 65 1.00 7.13 3.22
CA TYR A 65 1.64 5.82 3.30
C TYR A 65 2.07 5.33 1.92
N ILE A 66 1.37 5.78 0.87
CA ILE A 66 1.73 5.51 -0.52
C ILE A 66 1.90 6.84 -1.24
N ILE A 67 3.06 7.01 -1.88
CA ILE A 67 3.39 8.23 -2.63
C ILE A 67 3.74 7.87 -4.07
N TYR A 68 3.03 8.49 -5.00
CA TYR A 68 3.30 8.31 -6.42
C TYR A 68 4.45 9.21 -6.86
N ASN A 69 5.42 8.63 -7.57
CA ASN A 69 6.51 9.36 -8.19
C ASN A 69 6.34 9.29 -9.71
N SER A 70 6.06 10.45 -10.33
CA SER A 70 5.81 10.53 -11.76
C SER A 70 7.07 10.34 -12.61
N LEU A 71 8.25 10.52 -12.02
CA LEU A 71 9.51 10.39 -12.77
C LEU A 71 9.76 8.94 -13.17
N ASP A 72 9.41 7.98 -12.33
CA ASP A 72 9.58 6.56 -12.60
C ASP A 72 8.28 5.78 -12.68
N ASP A 73 7.14 6.49 -12.61
CA ASP A 73 5.80 5.90 -12.68
C ASP A 73 5.62 4.79 -11.63
N THR A 74 6.05 5.06 -10.41
CA THR A 74 6.04 4.07 -9.33
C THR A 74 5.35 4.64 -8.11
N TYR A 75 4.58 3.79 -7.43
CA TYR A 75 3.99 4.08 -6.13
C TYR A 75 4.91 3.52 -5.04
N TYR A 76 5.46 4.40 -4.21
CA TYR A 76 6.31 4.00 -3.09
C TYR A 76 5.49 3.76 -1.84
N VAL A 77 5.73 2.64 -1.17
CA VAL A 77 4.97 2.20 0.00
C VAL A 77 5.84 2.30 1.25
N TYR A 78 5.29 2.90 2.31
CA TYR A 78 5.99 3.17 3.56
C TYR A 78 5.22 2.61 4.76
N VAL A 79 5.93 2.30 5.85
CA VAL A 79 5.30 1.82 7.11
C VAL A 79 4.66 2.95 7.91
N SER A 80 4.99 4.20 7.61
CA SER A 80 4.47 5.38 8.33
C SER A 80 4.17 6.50 7.34
N PRO A 81 3.30 7.47 7.73
CA PRO A 81 3.00 8.59 6.85
C PRO A 81 4.24 9.42 6.57
N GLN A 82 4.46 9.75 5.30
CA GLN A 82 5.60 10.58 4.91
C GLN A 82 5.24 12.05 4.98
N LYS A 83 6.19 12.86 5.38
CA LYS A 83 6.06 14.32 5.31
C LYS A 83 6.43 14.80 3.90
N ASN A 84 5.72 15.79 3.44
CA ASN A 84 6.06 16.41 2.17
C ASN A 84 7.17 17.43 2.33
#